data_aaab0cf2fb21aee7fcbe7b9be10360dc
#
_entry.id   aaab0cf2fb21aee7fcbe7b9be10360dc
#
_cell.length_a   1.000
_cell.length_b   1.000
_cell.length_c   1.000
_cell.angle_alpha   90.00
_cell.angle_beta   90.00
_cell.angle_gamma   90.00
#
_symmetry.space_group_name_H-M   'P 1'
#
loop_
_entity.id
_entity.type
_entity.pdbx_description
1 polymer ?
#
loop_
_entity_poly.entity_id
_entity_poly.type
_entity_poly.pdbx_seq_one_letter_code
_entity_poly.pdbx_strand_id
1 'polypeptide(L)'
;MFVTSIVTKIIGSSNQRTVRKLSKIVKTINGLESQVQTLKDEDFKAKTEEFKKRVAQGETLENLLPEVFAVAREAAKRSLGLRPFDVQLMGGMVLNANRIAEMKTGEGKTLTALLPCYLNALTGKGVHVVTVNDYLAKRDSDWSRPFYTFLGMT
;
A
#
# COMPACT_ATOMS: atom_id res chain seq x y z
N MET A 1 8.77 -34.48 -15.62
CA MET A 1 7.44 -33.90 -15.38
C MET A 1 6.81 -34.31 -14.04
N PHE A 2 7.02 -35.50 -13.49
CA PHE A 2 6.45 -35.96 -12.20
C PHE A 2 7.08 -35.34 -10.95
N VAL A 3 8.37 -35.07 -10.93
CA VAL A 3 9.09 -34.54 -9.74
C VAL A 3 8.67 -33.11 -9.42
N THR A 4 8.41 -32.26 -10.42
CA THR A 4 7.94 -30.88 -10.25
C THR A 4 6.54 -30.82 -9.63
N SER A 5 5.68 -31.80 -9.89
CA SER A 5 4.32 -31.86 -9.31
C SER A 5 4.31 -32.21 -7.84
N ILE A 6 5.21 -33.08 -7.38
CA ILE A 6 5.32 -33.50 -5.96
C ILE A 6 5.93 -32.37 -5.13
N VAL A 7 6.97 -31.72 -5.63
CA VAL A 7 7.62 -30.58 -4.97
C VAL A 7 6.65 -29.39 -4.83
N THR A 8 5.85 -29.10 -5.87
CA THR A 8 4.83 -28.03 -5.79
C THR A 8 3.69 -28.36 -4.82
N LYS A 9 3.34 -29.63 -4.63
CA LYS A 9 2.33 -30.04 -3.63
C LYS A 9 2.82 -29.87 -2.19
N ILE A 10 4.12 -30.07 -1.92
CA ILE A 10 4.70 -29.98 -0.56
C ILE A 10 5.13 -28.55 -0.25
N ILE A 11 5.79 -27.86 -1.17
CA ILE A 11 6.39 -26.54 -0.95
C ILE A 11 5.45 -25.38 -1.38
N GLY A 12 4.43 -25.69 -2.16
CA GLY A 12 3.52 -24.71 -2.77
C GLY A 12 4.13 -24.05 -4.01
N SER A 13 3.29 -23.40 -4.83
CA SER A 13 3.72 -22.62 -5.99
C SER A 13 4.52 -21.37 -5.55
N SER A 14 5.26 -20.75 -6.49
CA SER A 14 5.95 -19.48 -6.26
C SER A 14 4.99 -18.41 -5.75
N ASN A 15 3.79 -18.33 -6.33
CA ASN A 15 2.76 -17.39 -5.90
C ASN A 15 2.29 -17.67 -4.47
N GLN A 16 2.05 -18.94 -4.11
CA GLN A 16 1.65 -19.30 -2.74
C GLN A 16 2.72 -18.93 -1.71
N ARG A 17 4.00 -19.11 -2.04
CA ARG A 17 5.10 -18.69 -1.15
C ARG A 17 5.15 -17.16 -1.00
N THR A 18 4.95 -16.43 -2.09
CA THR A 18 4.86 -14.97 -2.06
C THR A 18 3.69 -14.52 -1.18
N VAL A 19 2.49 -15.04 -1.40
CA VAL A 19 1.31 -14.73 -0.59
C VAL A 19 1.55 -15.02 0.90
N ARG A 20 2.17 -16.17 1.24
CA ARG A 20 2.52 -16.48 2.64
C ARG A 20 3.48 -15.47 3.27
N LYS A 21 4.47 -14.97 2.51
CA LYS A 21 5.38 -13.90 3.00
C LYS A 21 4.61 -12.59 3.22
N LEU A 22 3.80 -12.18 2.27
CA LEU A 22 3.01 -10.96 2.36
C LEU A 22 1.98 -11.03 3.50
N SER A 23 1.37 -12.20 3.73
CA SER A 23 0.44 -12.41 4.86
C SER A 23 1.07 -12.15 6.23
N LYS A 24 2.38 -12.39 6.38
CA LYS A 24 3.08 -12.07 7.63
C LYS A 24 3.18 -10.56 7.83
N ILE A 25 3.49 -9.81 6.77
CA ILE A 25 3.54 -8.34 6.81
C ILE A 25 2.15 -7.77 7.09
N VAL A 26 1.11 -8.33 6.45
CA VAL A 26 -0.29 -7.93 6.71
C VAL A 26 -0.66 -8.13 8.18
N LYS A 27 -0.22 -9.22 8.82
CA LYS A 27 -0.45 -9.41 10.27
C LYS A 27 0.20 -8.32 11.10
N THR A 28 1.40 -7.88 10.73
CA THR A 28 2.07 -6.74 11.39
C THR A 28 1.27 -5.46 11.20
N ILE A 29 0.82 -5.18 9.96
CA ILE A 29 -0.02 -4.00 9.65
C ILE A 29 -1.32 -4.03 10.48
N ASN A 30 -1.98 -5.20 10.55
CA ASN A 30 -3.20 -5.39 11.34
C ASN A 30 -2.95 -5.17 12.84
N GLY A 31 -1.78 -5.57 13.34
CA GLY A 31 -1.39 -5.34 14.73
C GLY A 31 -1.19 -3.85 15.08
N LEU A 32 -0.86 -3.01 14.09
CA LEU A 32 -0.71 -1.56 14.28
C LEU A 32 -2.04 -0.79 14.18
N GLU A 33 -3.11 -1.42 13.68
CA GLU A 33 -4.36 -0.74 13.37
C GLU A 33 -4.96 -0.05 14.59
N SER A 34 -5.01 -0.72 15.75
CA SER A 34 -5.58 -0.14 16.97
C SER A 34 -4.82 1.11 17.43
N GLN A 35 -3.49 1.11 17.30
CA GLN A 35 -2.66 2.27 17.62
C GLN A 35 -2.92 3.43 16.66
N VAL A 36 -2.98 3.16 15.35
CA VAL A 36 -3.24 4.20 14.34
C VAL A 36 -4.64 4.80 14.50
N GLN A 37 -5.63 3.99 14.90
CA GLN A 37 -7.00 4.47 15.13
C GLN A 37 -7.11 5.48 16.28
N THR A 38 -6.16 5.52 17.22
CA THR A 38 -6.15 6.53 18.29
C THR A 38 -5.64 7.89 17.87
N LEU A 39 -4.99 7.99 16.70
CA LEU A 39 -4.48 9.25 16.17
C LEU A 39 -5.64 10.19 15.81
N LYS A 40 -5.44 11.47 16.06
CA LYS A 40 -6.35 12.50 15.58
C LYS A 40 -6.07 12.79 14.10
N ASP A 41 -7.01 13.38 13.39
CA ASP A 41 -6.86 13.68 11.96
C ASP A 41 -5.66 14.60 11.67
N GLU A 42 -5.38 15.54 12.55
CA GLU A 42 -4.22 16.44 12.47
C GLU A 42 -2.87 15.71 12.59
N ASP A 43 -2.83 14.55 13.29
CA ASP A 43 -1.61 13.78 13.50
C ASP A 43 -1.12 13.07 12.23
N PHE A 44 -2.01 12.84 11.24
CA PHE A 44 -1.64 12.13 10.01
C PHE A 44 -0.62 12.90 9.18
N LYS A 45 -0.72 14.23 9.12
CA LYS A 45 0.28 15.08 8.46
C LYS A 45 1.62 15.03 9.20
N ALA A 46 1.58 15.06 10.53
CA ALA A 46 2.80 14.95 11.34
C ALA A 46 3.47 13.57 11.16
N LYS A 47 2.68 12.49 11.03
CA LYS A 47 3.19 11.15 10.71
C LYS A 47 3.88 11.10 9.34
N THR A 48 3.32 11.75 8.33
CA THR A 48 3.96 11.86 7.03
C THR A 48 5.31 12.55 7.12
N GLU A 49 5.41 13.65 7.84
CA GLU A 49 6.69 14.37 8.04
C GLU A 49 7.69 13.55 8.86
N GLU A 50 7.23 12.77 9.85
CA GLU A 50 8.07 11.81 10.58
C GLU A 50 8.66 10.77 9.63
N PHE A 51 7.83 10.15 8.78
CA PHE A 51 8.29 9.16 7.80
C PHE A 51 9.30 9.74 6.80
N LYS A 52 9.04 10.94 6.27
CA LYS A 52 9.99 11.64 5.39
C LYS A 52 11.34 11.85 6.06
N LYS A 53 11.36 12.25 7.34
CA LYS A 53 12.60 12.42 8.12
C LYS A 53 13.33 11.10 8.28
N ARG A 54 12.64 10.01 8.60
CA ARG A 54 13.23 8.67 8.74
C ARG A 54 13.85 8.20 7.41
N VAL A 55 13.18 8.43 6.27
CA VAL A 55 13.73 8.16 4.93
C VAL A 55 15.00 8.99 4.67
N ALA A 56 14.97 10.29 4.99
CA ALA A 56 16.13 11.17 4.84
C ALA A 56 17.33 10.74 5.73
N GLN A 57 17.07 10.08 6.85
CA GLN A 57 18.06 9.50 7.75
C GLN A 57 18.57 8.12 7.30
N GLY A 58 18.10 7.62 6.16
CA GLY A 58 18.55 6.37 5.55
C GLY A 58 17.71 5.14 5.91
N GLU A 59 16.57 5.29 6.56
CA GLU A 59 15.66 4.15 6.75
C GLU A 59 15.03 3.73 5.43
N THR A 60 15.01 2.42 5.17
CA THR A 60 14.50 1.88 3.91
C THR A 60 12.98 1.90 3.88
N LEU A 61 12.40 2.03 2.67
CA LEU A 61 10.95 1.96 2.49
C LEU A 61 10.39 0.60 2.90
N GLU A 62 11.16 -0.48 2.77
CA GLU A 62 10.78 -1.82 3.21
C GLU A 62 10.55 -1.90 4.73
N ASN A 63 11.41 -1.25 5.51
CA ASN A 63 11.28 -1.19 6.97
C ASN A 63 10.08 -0.35 7.39
N LEU A 64 9.84 0.76 6.70
CA LEU A 64 8.72 1.66 6.96
C LEU A 64 7.37 1.11 6.49
N LEU A 65 7.36 0.21 5.50
CA LEU A 65 6.16 -0.25 4.82
C LEU A 65 5.03 -0.67 5.77
N PRO A 66 5.25 -1.45 6.84
CA PRO A 66 4.14 -1.85 7.72
C PRO A 66 3.47 -0.67 8.41
N GLU A 67 4.23 0.29 8.92
CA GLU A 67 3.69 1.49 9.58
C GLU A 67 2.99 2.40 8.57
N VAL A 68 3.64 2.67 7.43
CA VAL A 68 3.09 3.52 6.37
C VAL A 68 1.78 2.94 5.83
N PHE A 69 1.71 1.63 5.63
CA PHE A 69 0.48 0.98 5.14
C PHE A 69 -0.63 0.97 6.21
N ALA A 70 -0.30 0.87 7.49
CA ALA A 70 -1.28 0.99 8.57
C ALA A 70 -1.87 2.42 8.61
N VAL A 71 -1.02 3.45 8.54
CA VAL A 71 -1.44 4.85 8.47
C VAL A 71 -2.25 5.13 7.21
N ALA A 72 -1.80 4.66 6.04
CA ALA A 72 -2.51 4.82 4.77
C ALA A 72 -3.90 4.14 4.78
N ARG A 73 -4.02 2.95 5.40
CA ARG A 73 -5.30 2.24 5.54
C ARG A 73 -6.31 3.06 6.32
N GLU A 74 -5.92 3.60 7.48
CA GLU A 74 -6.81 4.41 8.31
C GLU A 74 -7.10 5.77 7.64
N ALA A 75 -6.11 6.39 6.98
CA ALA A 75 -6.29 7.60 6.20
C ALA A 75 -7.33 7.40 5.08
N ALA A 76 -7.26 6.29 4.33
CA ALA A 76 -8.24 5.96 3.30
C ALA A 76 -9.64 5.75 3.89
N LYS A 77 -9.75 5.09 5.04
CA LYS A 77 -11.01 4.92 5.75
C LYS A 77 -11.62 6.27 6.15
N ARG A 78 -10.83 7.22 6.67
CA ARG A 78 -11.33 8.52 7.13
C ARG A 78 -11.62 9.47 5.97
N SER A 79 -10.74 9.54 4.97
CA SER A 79 -10.85 10.51 3.88
C SER A 79 -11.75 10.08 2.73
N LEU A 80 -11.85 8.76 2.47
CA LEU A 80 -12.61 8.18 1.36
C LEU A 80 -13.79 7.31 1.81
N GLY A 81 -13.91 7.01 3.12
CA GLY A 81 -14.88 6.04 3.63
C GLY A 81 -14.55 4.57 3.28
N LEU A 82 -13.35 4.30 2.77
CA LEU A 82 -12.95 3.00 2.23
C LEU A 82 -11.73 2.45 2.98
N ARG A 83 -11.94 1.41 3.79
CA ARG A 83 -10.83 0.71 4.45
C ARG A 83 -10.25 -0.37 3.54
N PRO A 84 -8.99 -0.26 3.09
CA PRO A 84 -8.35 -1.31 2.30
C PRO A 84 -8.38 -2.68 2.98
N PHE A 85 -8.79 -3.71 2.23
CA PHE A 85 -8.75 -5.10 2.69
C PHE A 85 -7.33 -5.66 2.66
N ASP A 86 -7.12 -6.76 3.38
CA ASP A 86 -5.81 -7.43 3.46
C ASP A 86 -5.25 -7.80 2.08
N VAL A 87 -6.11 -8.25 1.15
CA VAL A 87 -5.72 -8.56 -0.22
C VAL A 87 -5.27 -7.33 -1.01
N GLN A 88 -5.84 -6.16 -0.71
CA GLN A 88 -5.43 -4.89 -1.32
C GLN A 88 -4.08 -4.41 -0.77
N LEU A 89 -3.81 -4.63 0.53
CA LEU A 89 -2.47 -4.41 1.09
C LEU A 89 -1.43 -5.30 0.38
N MET A 90 -1.75 -6.59 0.17
CA MET A 90 -0.88 -7.49 -0.57
C MET A 90 -0.64 -7.01 -2.01
N GLY A 91 -1.69 -6.57 -2.71
CA GLY A 91 -1.59 -5.98 -4.04
C GLY A 91 -0.65 -4.77 -4.06
N GLY A 92 -0.79 -3.86 -3.11
CA GLY A 92 0.09 -2.69 -2.96
C GLY A 92 1.54 -3.09 -2.72
N MET A 93 1.80 -4.11 -1.88
CA MET A 93 3.15 -4.64 -1.66
C MET A 93 3.75 -5.29 -2.90
N VAL A 94 2.93 -5.99 -3.71
CA VAL A 94 3.37 -6.58 -4.99
C VAL A 94 3.79 -5.49 -5.97
N LEU A 95 3.01 -4.41 -6.09
CA LEU A 95 3.34 -3.25 -6.92
C LEU A 95 4.63 -2.58 -6.44
N ASN A 96 4.77 -2.36 -5.13
CA ASN A 96 5.99 -1.78 -4.55
C ASN A 96 7.24 -2.64 -4.80
N ALA A 97 7.09 -3.94 -4.94
CA ALA A 97 8.18 -4.87 -5.26
C ALA A 97 8.49 -4.96 -6.78
N ASN A 98 8.06 -3.99 -7.59
CA ASN A 98 8.22 -3.97 -9.05
C ASN A 98 7.62 -5.20 -9.75
N ARG A 99 6.48 -5.69 -9.28
CA ARG A 99 5.77 -6.85 -9.83
C ARG A 99 4.37 -6.46 -10.28
N ILE A 100 3.78 -7.31 -11.11
CA ILE A 100 2.39 -7.15 -11.56
C ILE A 100 1.45 -7.74 -10.50
N ALA A 101 0.50 -6.92 -10.02
CA ALA A 101 -0.59 -7.37 -9.17
C ALA A 101 -1.83 -7.58 -10.04
N GLU A 102 -2.18 -8.83 -10.31
CA GLU A 102 -3.40 -9.16 -11.01
C GLU A 102 -4.58 -9.12 -10.03
N MET A 103 -5.55 -8.28 -10.32
CA MET A 103 -6.78 -8.12 -9.53
C MET A 103 -7.97 -8.08 -10.48
N LYS A 104 -9.06 -8.77 -10.14
CA LYS A 104 -10.30 -8.79 -10.93
C LYS A 104 -10.95 -7.41 -10.98
N THR A 105 -11.81 -7.21 -11.97
CA THR A 105 -12.64 -6.00 -12.06
C THR A 105 -13.51 -5.87 -10.80
N GLY A 106 -13.57 -4.67 -10.23
CA GLY A 106 -14.31 -4.42 -8.99
C GLY A 106 -13.53 -4.66 -7.69
N GLU A 107 -12.34 -5.26 -7.72
CA GLU A 107 -11.54 -5.53 -6.49
C GLU A 107 -10.79 -4.31 -5.93
N GLY A 108 -11.03 -3.11 -6.45
CA GLY A 108 -10.50 -1.87 -5.91
C GLY A 108 -9.04 -1.59 -6.28
N LYS A 109 -8.65 -1.82 -7.53
CA LYS A 109 -7.29 -1.54 -8.03
C LYS A 109 -6.83 -0.10 -7.76
N THR A 110 -7.71 0.88 -7.94
CA THR A 110 -7.41 2.29 -7.69
C THR A 110 -7.06 2.53 -6.21
N LEU A 111 -7.84 1.97 -5.29
CA LEU A 111 -7.58 2.04 -3.85
C LEU A 111 -6.26 1.35 -3.48
N THR A 112 -5.99 0.18 -4.10
CA THR A 112 -4.74 -0.56 -3.90
C THR A 112 -3.51 0.26 -4.31
N ALA A 113 -3.60 1.02 -5.40
CA ALA A 113 -2.50 1.83 -5.91
C ALA A 113 -2.13 3.00 -4.99
N LEU A 114 -3.04 3.51 -4.16
CA LEU A 114 -2.75 4.60 -3.23
C LEU A 114 -1.63 4.23 -2.25
N LEU A 115 -1.60 2.98 -1.80
CA LEU A 115 -0.69 2.51 -0.77
C LEU A 115 0.80 2.60 -1.19
N PRO A 116 1.23 1.98 -2.30
CA PRO A 116 2.60 2.10 -2.76
C PRO A 116 2.92 3.50 -3.27
N CYS A 117 1.96 4.25 -3.81
CA CYS A 117 2.17 5.64 -4.21
C CYS A 117 2.51 6.51 -3.01
N TYR A 118 1.77 6.41 -1.92
CA TYR A 118 2.07 7.14 -0.69
C TYR A 118 3.45 6.76 -0.12
N LEU A 119 3.76 5.46 -0.03
CA LEU A 119 5.05 4.99 0.47
C LEU A 119 6.23 5.56 -0.35
N ASN A 120 6.14 5.49 -1.67
CA ASN A 120 7.23 5.96 -2.54
C ASN A 120 7.33 7.49 -2.58
N ALA A 121 6.21 8.21 -2.43
CA ALA A 121 6.19 9.68 -2.37
C ALA A 121 6.94 10.25 -1.14
N LEU A 122 7.13 9.46 -0.08
CA LEU A 122 7.92 9.86 1.10
C LEU A 122 9.38 10.17 0.76
N THR A 123 9.89 9.65 -0.36
CA THR A 123 11.27 9.94 -0.83
C THR A 123 11.43 11.35 -1.37
N GLY A 124 10.36 12.09 -1.63
CA GLY A 124 10.39 13.42 -2.26
C GLY A 124 10.73 13.43 -3.76
N LYS A 125 10.93 12.26 -4.38
CA LYS A 125 11.30 12.15 -5.81
C LYS A 125 10.10 12.21 -6.78
N GLY A 126 8.89 12.29 -6.24
CA GLY A 126 7.66 12.21 -7.02
C GLY A 126 7.26 10.77 -7.38
N VAL A 127 5.97 10.59 -7.66
CA VAL A 127 5.42 9.31 -8.11
C VAL A 127 4.49 9.57 -9.30
N HIS A 128 4.68 8.82 -10.37
CA HIS A 128 3.84 8.91 -11.56
C HIS A 128 2.85 7.76 -11.60
N VAL A 129 1.55 8.07 -11.69
CA VAL A 129 0.49 7.09 -11.91
C VAL A 129 0.03 7.21 -13.35
N VAL A 130 0.26 6.15 -14.13
CA VAL A 130 -0.08 6.13 -15.55
C VAL A 130 -1.38 5.37 -15.77
N THR A 131 -2.30 5.96 -16.51
CA THR A 131 -3.58 5.37 -16.89
C THR A 131 -3.69 5.28 -18.41
N VAL A 132 -4.71 4.56 -18.92
CA VAL A 132 -4.86 4.33 -20.36
C VAL A 132 -5.29 5.57 -21.15
N ASN A 133 -5.86 6.59 -20.48
CA ASN A 133 -6.30 7.82 -21.12
C ASN A 133 -6.46 8.97 -20.11
N ASP A 134 -6.62 10.19 -20.63
CA ASP A 134 -6.72 11.43 -19.85
C ASP A 134 -7.96 11.48 -18.96
N TYR A 135 -9.07 10.90 -19.42
CA TYR A 135 -10.29 10.83 -18.61
C TYR A 135 -10.06 10.05 -17.31
N LEU A 136 -9.43 8.88 -17.39
CA LEU A 136 -9.12 8.08 -16.21
C LEU A 136 -8.06 8.75 -15.34
N ALA A 137 -7.05 9.39 -15.95
CA ALA A 137 -6.05 10.14 -15.20
C ALA A 137 -6.69 11.22 -14.33
N LYS A 138 -7.57 12.03 -14.91
CA LYS A 138 -8.30 13.07 -14.20
C LYS A 138 -9.23 12.49 -13.13
N ARG A 139 -10.04 11.49 -13.49
CA ARG A 139 -10.97 10.83 -12.55
C ARG A 139 -10.25 10.28 -11.33
N ASP A 140 -9.16 9.54 -11.54
CA ASP A 140 -8.42 8.88 -10.46
C ASP A 140 -7.65 9.91 -9.61
N SER A 141 -7.13 10.98 -10.24
CA SER A 141 -6.52 12.11 -9.53
C SER A 141 -7.54 12.81 -8.61
N ASP A 142 -8.70 13.19 -9.15
CA ASP A 142 -9.73 13.88 -8.38
C ASP A 142 -10.27 12.98 -7.23
N TRP A 143 -10.45 11.69 -7.50
CA TRP A 143 -10.91 10.73 -6.51
C TRP A 143 -9.88 10.50 -5.40
N SER A 144 -8.59 10.44 -5.70
CA SER A 144 -7.52 10.20 -4.72
C SER A 144 -7.08 11.43 -3.95
N ARG A 145 -7.40 12.62 -4.43
CA ARG A 145 -7.00 13.91 -3.83
C ARG A 145 -7.33 14.01 -2.34
N PRO A 146 -8.54 13.67 -1.85
CA PRO A 146 -8.84 13.74 -0.42
C PRO A 146 -7.88 12.91 0.44
N PHE A 147 -7.50 11.71 -0.04
CA PHE A 147 -6.57 10.83 0.65
C PHE A 147 -5.17 11.47 0.80
N TYR A 148 -4.61 11.97 -0.30
CA TYR A 148 -3.28 12.60 -0.25
C TYR A 148 -3.29 13.90 0.54
N THR A 149 -4.33 14.74 0.39
CA THR A 149 -4.49 15.98 1.16
C THR A 149 -4.59 15.69 2.67
N PHE A 150 -5.32 14.65 3.06
CA PHE A 150 -5.45 14.21 4.45
C PHE A 150 -4.09 13.83 5.06
N LEU A 151 -3.23 13.20 4.28
CA LEU A 151 -1.86 12.84 4.65
C LEU A 151 -0.84 13.98 4.51
N GLY A 152 -1.26 15.17 4.07
CA GLY A 152 -0.35 16.31 3.87
C GLY A 152 0.56 16.17 2.64
N MET A 153 0.14 15.37 1.65
CA MET A 153 0.81 15.24 0.36
C MET A 153 0.14 16.14 -0.69
N THR A 154 0.92 16.60 -1.66
CA THR A 154 0.49 17.44 -2.80
C THR A 154 0.72 16.74 -4.12
#